data_9f7f6b9cc7bf94f488f8a708d1873982
#
_entry.id   9f7f6b9cc7bf94f488f8a708d1873982
#
_cell.length_a   1.000
_cell.length_b   1.000
_cell.length_c   1.000
_cell.angle_alpha   90.00
_cell.angle_beta   90.00
_cell.angle_gamma   90.00
#
_symmetry.space_group_name_H-M   'P 1'
#
loop_
_entity.id
_entity.type
_entity.pdbx_description
1 polymer ?
#
loop_
_entity_poly.entity_id
_entity_poly.type
_entity_poly.pdbx_seq_one_letter_code
_entity_poly.pdbx_strand_id
1 'polypeptide(L)'
;MEINRRTLIGAAVPMLFVPGRLMAATADPVTETEAGKVRGSAVSGVQIYRDIPYAGSVSGANRFKPAGQVKPWAGVRAAMLPGAPSIQPPGGMFGIAEPAPSEDCLNLTVWTPANDGKKRPVMFYSHGGGFSSGSSASVLQDGANLARLYDVVVVATNHRLGLLGFLYLDQLAGSDYAGSGNCGMLDIIAGLGWVSRNIERFGGDPNNVMIFGDSGGGAKTSCLYAMPEAAPYFNKASIESGPGIRMTDAEQAARLTGSVLSELGIDARDWRRLLDVPPAKLLEIQLKLSGMPNVAALRGGDPSGGLPAMKFSPVVDDKTLPAHPFDPAAPAISRNKPLMVGYNRDEAAFFAAMSGDIGMFNVDEAGLRERLKPMFPDYEQVIATYRRSRPAASPADILIAVQSAGFAGNGSVTIAERKVAQQAAPAFAYIFNYPLETTIPGAKRPLGPMHALEIPFKFNNVDVPMRGSVLAGKRPERHAAGLAMSEMWATFARTGTPGAAGQPDWPAYTLDRRPTMIIDAACRVENDPYGEERRFWQARTKA
;
A
#
# COMPACT_ATOMS: atom_id res chain seq x y z
N MET A 1 -17.98 76.11 3.47
CA MET A 1 -19.22 75.51 3.00
C MET A 1 -19.46 74.28 3.87
N GLU A 2 -20.38 74.45 4.81
CA GLU A 2 -20.67 73.49 5.89
C GLU A 2 -21.36 72.26 5.33
N ILE A 3 -20.96 71.04 5.79
CA ILE A 3 -21.67 69.79 5.53
C ILE A 3 -22.30 69.34 6.84
N ASN A 4 -23.60 69.28 6.80
CA ASN A 4 -24.57 69.08 7.86
C ASN A 4 -24.57 67.61 8.33
N ARG A 5 -24.44 67.38 9.65
CA ARG A 5 -24.68 66.13 10.35
C ARG A 5 -26.17 65.94 10.57
N ARG A 6 -26.80 64.91 10.04
CA ARG A 6 -28.09 64.43 10.57
C ARG A 6 -28.23 62.90 10.41
N THR A 7 -28.20 62.27 11.55
CA THR A 7 -29.06 61.18 12.05
C THR A 7 -29.22 59.89 11.22
N LEU A 8 -28.48 58.86 11.57
CA LEU A 8 -28.86 57.49 11.34
C LEU A 8 -29.37 56.87 12.66
N ILE A 9 -30.71 56.70 12.72
CA ILE A 9 -31.37 55.92 13.77
C ILE A 9 -31.10 54.43 13.49
N GLY A 10 -30.31 53.81 14.36
CA GLY A 10 -30.05 52.39 14.33
C GLY A 10 -31.24 51.56 14.86
N ALA A 11 -31.83 50.73 14.02
CA ALA A 11 -32.71 49.67 14.47
C ALA A 11 -31.88 48.55 15.05
N ALA A 12 -31.90 48.37 16.36
CA ALA A 12 -31.31 47.21 17.04
C ALA A 12 -32.17 45.95 16.75
N VAL A 13 -31.64 45.03 15.96
CA VAL A 13 -32.19 43.69 15.84
C VAL A 13 -31.73 42.89 17.07
N PRO A 14 -32.63 42.31 17.86
CA PRO A 14 -32.22 41.49 18.99
C PRO A 14 -31.61 40.20 18.43
N MET A 15 -30.29 40.00 18.59
CA MET A 15 -29.62 38.72 18.42
C MET A 15 -30.17 37.76 19.49
N LEU A 16 -31.02 36.84 19.10
CA LEU A 16 -31.37 35.67 19.89
C LEU A 16 -30.09 34.83 20.07
N PHE A 17 -29.50 34.94 21.25
CA PHE A 17 -28.47 34.03 21.71
C PHE A 17 -29.15 32.63 21.89
N VAL A 18 -29.03 31.76 20.90
CA VAL A 18 -29.26 30.34 21.09
C VAL A 18 -28.03 29.86 21.89
N PRO A 19 -28.20 29.36 23.11
CA PRO A 19 -27.06 28.80 23.84
C PRO A 19 -26.58 27.57 23.05
N GLY A 20 -25.51 27.75 22.31
CA GLY A 20 -24.77 26.62 21.75
C GLY A 20 -24.44 25.68 22.91
N ARG A 21 -24.95 24.44 22.88
CA ARG A 21 -24.46 23.38 23.75
C ARG A 21 -22.94 23.37 23.55
N LEU A 22 -22.19 23.87 24.54
CA LEU A 22 -20.78 23.51 24.69
C LEU A 22 -20.78 21.98 24.78
N MET A 23 -20.39 21.30 23.68
CA MET A 23 -20.02 19.91 23.77
C MET A 23 -18.84 19.89 24.75
N ALA A 24 -19.06 19.30 25.93
CA ALA A 24 -17.99 19.05 26.88
C ALA A 24 -16.87 18.37 26.09
N ALA A 25 -15.67 18.95 26.13
CA ALA A 25 -14.50 18.31 25.57
C ALA A 25 -14.38 16.94 26.25
N THR A 26 -14.67 15.88 25.50
CA THR A 26 -14.48 14.52 26.00
C THR A 26 -13.00 14.38 26.33
N ALA A 27 -12.69 13.94 27.55
CA ALA A 27 -11.30 13.72 27.96
C ALA A 27 -10.62 12.75 26.95
N ASP A 28 -9.35 13.02 26.63
CA ASP A 28 -8.58 12.19 25.73
C ASP A 28 -8.65 10.70 26.17
N PRO A 29 -8.98 9.78 25.25
CA PRO A 29 -9.19 8.39 25.59
C PRO A 29 -7.88 7.73 26.03
N VAL A 30 -7.94 6.97 27.12
CA VAL A 30 -6.83 6.16 27.63
C VAL A 30 -7.19 4.70 27.53
N THR A 31 -6.29 3.92 26.93
CA THR A 31 -6.45 2.47 26.76
C THR A 31 -5.22 1.75 27.31
N GLU A 32 -5.42 0.60 27.94
CA GLU A 32 -4.35 -0.24 28.42
C GLU A 32 -3.92 -1.23 27.32
N THR A 33 -2.62 -1.38 27.10
CA THR A 33 -2.02 -2.42 26.27
C THR A 33 -1.26 -3.41 27.16
N GLU A 34 -0.80 -4.52 26.60
CA GLU A 34 0.04 -5.47 27.35
C GLU A 34 1.33 -4.84 27.90
N ALA A 35 1.83 -3.78 27.25
CA ALA A 35 3.07 -3.10 27.61
C ALA A 35 2.86 -1.88 28.52
N GLY A 36 1.64 -1.33 28.60
CA GLY A 36 1.31 -0.15 29.40
C GLY A 36 0.16 0.66 28.84
N LYS A 37 -0.20 1.76 29.50
CA LYS A 37 -1.32 2.62 29.09
C LYS A 37 -0.90 3.62 28.03
N VAL A 38 -1.79 3.88 27.07
CA VAL A 38 -1.63 4.87 26.00
C VAL A 38 -2.78 5.86 26.03
N ARG A 39 -2.48 7.16 25.81
CA ARG A 39 -3.47 8.22 25.66
C ARG A 39 -3.52 8.65 24.21
N GLY A 40 -4.66 8.44 23.56
CA GLY A 40 -4.94 8.91 22.19
C GLY A 40 -5.62 10.26 22.17
N SER A 41 -6.16 10.62 21.03
CA SER A 41 -7.01 11.80 20.79
C SER A 41 -8.40 11.35 20.32
N ALA A 42 -9.42 12.16 20.58
CA ALA A 42 -10.78 11.96 20.06
C ALA A 42 -11.10 13.07 19.04
N VAL A 43 -11.32 12.69 17.79
CA VAL A 43 -11.59 13.64 16.69
C VAL A 43 -12.79 13.15 15.89
N SER A 44 -13.83 13.98 15.76
CA SER A 44 -15.02 13.70 14.94
C SER A 44 -15.67 12.33 15.20
N GLY A 45 -15.72 11.90 16.46
CA GLY A 45 -16.32 10.63 16.88
C GLY A 45 -15.42 9.40 16.66
N VAL A 46 -14.13 9.60 16.40
CA VAL A 46 -13.12 8.55 16.27
C VAL A 46 -12.05 8.74 17.32
N GLN A 47 -11.66 7.68 18.01
CA GLN A 47 -10.52 7.63 18.89
C GLN A 47 -9.28 7.20 18.07
N ILE A 48 -8.20 7.96 18.19
CA ILE A 48 -6.99 7.79 17.40
C ILE A 48 -5.80 7.67 18.34
N TYR A 49 -5.08 6.57 18.22
CA TYR A 49 -3.86 6.30 18.99
C TYR A 49 -2.70 6.14 18.02
N ARG A 50 -1.71 7.03 18.08
CA ARG A 50 -0.54 7.07 17.21
C ARG A 50 0.74 6.74 17.97
N ASP A 51 1.79 6.31 17.27
CA ASP A 51 3.09 5.98 17.90
C ASP A 51 2.99 4.95 19.03
N ILE A 52 2.14 3.93 18.88
CA ILE A 52 2.12 2.80 19.82
C ILE A 52 3.26 1.86 19.44
N PRO A 53 4.26 1.63 20.30
CA PRO A 53 5.30 0.66 20.03
C PRO A 53 4.74 -0.76 20.08
N TYR A 54 5.00 -1.56 19.03
CA TYR A 54 4.54 -2.93 18.94
C TYR A 54 5.65 -3.98 19.06
N ALA A 55 6.91 -3.54 18.98
CA ALA A 55 8.09 -4.40 19.15
C ALA A 55 9.23 -3.60 19.80
N GLY A 56 10.29 -4.31 20.20
CA GLY A 56 11.47 -3.71 20.81
C GLY A 56 12.37 -2.98 19.83
N SER A 57 13.37 -2.26 20.34
CA SER A 57 14.32 -1.50 19.53
C SER A 57 15.10 -2.40 18.56
N VAL A 58 15.26 -1.92 17.32
CA VAL A 58 15.96 -2.58 16.22
C VAL A 58 17.23 -1.83 15.79
N SER A 59 17.73 -0.95 16.64
CA SER A 59 18.95 -0.17 16.42
C SER A 59 20.20 -0.79 17.03
N GLY A 60 21.39 -0.33 16.64
CA GLY A 60 22.67 -0.75 17.19
C GLY A 60 22.89 -2.26 17.07
N ALA A 61 23.15 -2.95 18.18
CA ALA A 61 23.39 -4.41 18.22
C ALA A 61 22.17 -5.26 17.80
N ASN A 62 20.97 -4.66 17.70
CA ASN A 62 19.75 -5.32 17.26
C ASN A 62 19.47 -5.12 15.76
N ARG A 63 20.31 -4.37 15.04
CA ARG A 63 20.17 -4.24 13.57
C ARG A 63 20.17 -5.60 12.90
N PHE A 64 19.39 -5.72 11.85
CA PHE A 64 19.31 -6.92 10.99
C PHE A 64 18.85 -8.20 11.71
N LYS A 65 18.30 -8.07 12.92
CA LYS A 65 17.70 -9.19 13.67
C LYS A 65 16.17 -9.04 13.68
N PRO A 66 15.43 -10.14 13.83
CA PRO A 66 14.02 -10.08 14.23
C PRO A 66 13.84 -9.22 15.48
N ALA A 67 12.79 -8.41 15.51
CA ALA A 67 12.55 -7.51 16.64
C ALA A 67 12.14 -8.28 17.89
N GLY A 68 12.70 -7.90 19.04
CA GLY A 68 12.30 -8.42 20.34
C GLY A 68 10.97 -7.84 20.82
N GLN A 69 10.58 -8.22 22.03
CA GLN A 69 9.35 -7.71 22.65
C GLN A 69 9.52 -6.25 23.10
N VAL A 70 8.40 -5.52 23.13
CA VAL A 70 8.31 -4.17 23.71
C VAL A 70 8.66 -4.24 25.20
N LYS A 71 9.47 -3.29 25.67
CA LYS A 71 9.70 -3.12 27.11
C LYS A 71 8.48 -2.45 27.74
N PRO A 72 7.86 -3.06 28.77
CA PRO A 72 6.75 -2.44 29.50
C PRO A 72 7.13 -1.08 30.08
N TRP A 73 6.16 -0.17 30.16
CA TRP A 73 6.32 1.15 30.76
C TRP A 73 5.31 1.43 31.85
N ALA A 74 5.71 2.27 32.81
CA ALA A 74 4.84 2.77 33.85
C ALA A 74 4.14 4.07 33.42
N GLY A 75 2.98 4.38 34.00
CA GLY A 75 2.22 5.58 33.71
C GLY A 75 1.47 5.52 32.38
N VAL A 76 1.20 6.69 31.80
CA VAL A 76 0.44 6.85 30.56
C VAL A 76 1.33 7.47 29.48
N ARG A 77 1.63 6.72 28.42
CA ARG A 77 2.36 7.20 27.23
C ARG A 77 1.43 8.05 26.36
N ALA A 78 1.89 9.21 25.93
CA ALA A 78 1.18 10.01 24.92
C ALA A 78 1.25 9.30 23.56
N ALA A 79 0.08 9.09 22.94
CA ALA A 79 -0.08 8.43 21.64
C ALA A 79 -0.92 9.31 20.70
N MET A 80 -0.57 10.61 20.59
CA MET A 80 -1.36 11.64 19.92
C MET A 80 -0.72 12.11 18.62
N LEU A 81 0.60 12.02 18.48
CA LEU A 81 1.36 12.43 17.30
C LEU A 81 1.86 11.21 16.52
N PRO A 82 1.99 11.29 15.19
CA PRO A 82 2.56 10.21 14.40
C PRO A 82 3.96 9.83 14.85
N GLY A 83 4.25 8.53 14.90
CA GLY A 83 5.57 8.00 15.18
C GLY A 83 6.51 8.11 13.99
N ALA A 84 7.80 7.98 14.26
CA ALA A 84 8.84 8.04 13.23
C ALA A 84 8.69 6.89 12.23
N PRO A 85 8.79 7.14 10.91
CA PRO A 85 8.95 6.10 9.90
C PRO A 85 10.37 5.54 9.91
N SER A 86 10.58 4.42 9.21
CA SER A 86 11.90 3.85 8.98
C SER A 86 12.82 4.81 8.24
N ILE A 87 14.15 4.61 8.38
CA ILE A 87 15.17 5.34 7.64
C ILE A 87 14.90 5.24 6.13
N GLN A 88 14.70 6.37 5.49
CA GLN A 88 14.36 6.54 4.08
C GLN A 88 14.70 7.97 3.62
N PRO A 89 14.72 8.27 2.30
CA PRO A 89 14.88 9.64 1.83
C PRO A 89 13.79 10.55 2.42
N PRO A 90 14.13 11.79 2.83
CA PRO A 90 13.16 12.72 3.36
C PRO A 90 12.16 13.18 2.28
N GLY A 91 10.95 13.55 2.70
CA GLY A 91 9.99 14.20 1.83
C GLY A 91 8.64 13.51 1.64
N GLY A 92 8.45 12.32 2.21
CA GLY A 92 7.17 11.59 2.14
C GLY A 92 6.68 11.30 0.72
N MET A 93 5.78 10.33 0.56
CA MET A 93 5.12 10.09 -0.72
C MET A 93 4.21 11.28 -1.04
N PHE A 94 4.27 11.77 -2.28
CA PHE A 94 3.49 12.93 -2.75
C PHE A 94 3.86 14.26 -2.08
N GLY A 95 4.99 14.37 -1.38
CA GLY A 95 5.44 15.61 -0.72
C GLY A 95 4.59 16.04 0.46
N ILE A 96 3.94 15.11 1.12
CA ILE A 96 3.24 15.29 2.39
C ILE A 96 4.29 15.27 3.50
N ALA A 97 4.21 16.24 4.43
CA ALA A 97 5.11 16.28 5.57
C ALA A 97 4.87 15.06 6.48
N GLU A 98 5.93 14.30 6.73
CA GLU A 98 5.94 13.16 7.64
C GLU A 98 6.96 13.38 8.76
N PRO A 99 6.86 12.67 9.89
CA PRO A 99 7.89 12.74 10.93
C PRO A 99 9.28 12.41 10.41
N ALA A 100 10.32 12.90 11.08
CA ALA A 100 11.70 12.58 10.73
C ALA A 100 11.94 11.06 10.85
N PRO A 101 12.58 10.43 9.85
CA PRO A 101 12.88 9.00 9.90
C PRO A 101 13.80 8.62 11.07
N SER A 102 13.59 7.41 11.63
CA SER A 102 14.39 6.85 12.72
C SER A 102 14.57 5.35 12.56
N GLU A 103 15.61 4.78 13.18
CA GLU A 103 15.69 3.34 13.37
C GLU A 103 14.68 2.84 14.41
N ASP A 104 14.27 3.69 15.35
CA ASP A 104 13.18 3.40 16.29
C ASP A 104 11.83 3.70 15.63
N CYS A 105 11.47 2.85 14.67
CA CYS A 105 10.34 3.01 13.78
C CYS A 105 9.22 1.97 13.98
N LEU A 106 9.37 1.02 14.93
CA LEU A 106 8.41 -0.07 15.10
C LEU A 106 7.20 0.41 15.90
N ASN A 107 6.38 1.24 15.29
CA ASN A 107 5.18 1.82 15.86
C ASN A 107 3.97 1.62 14.95
N LEU A 108 2.78 1.68 15.51
CA LEU A 108 1.53 1.60 14.79
C LEU A 108 0.55 2.70 15.20
N THR A 109 -0.43 2.93 14.35
CA THR A 109 -1.58 3.79 14.59
C THR A 109 -2.86 2.96 14.60
N VAL A 110 -3.76 3.25 15.55
CA VAL A 110 -5.10 2.65 15.64
C VAL A 110 -6.15 3.75 15.52
N TRP A 111 -7.11 3.57 14.61
CA TRP A 111 -8.34 4.35 14.51
C TRP A 111 -9.52 3.46 14.88
N THR A 112 -10.32 3.89 15.85
CA THR A 112 -11.48 3.12 16.32
C THR A 112 -12.67 4.03 16.64
N PRO A 113 -13.91 3.62 16.36
CA PRO A 113 -15.08 4.36 16.83
C PRO A 113 -15.19 4.46 18.33
N ALA A 114 -14.85 3.38 19.07
CA ALA A 114 -14.90 3.36 20.53
C ALA A 114 -14.19 2.12 21.12
N ASN A 115 -13.73 2.27 22.36
CA ASN A 115 -13.17 1.18 23.19
C ASN A 115 -14.29 0.50 24.00
N ASP A 116 -15.28 -0.07 23.32
CA ASP A 116 -16.54 -0.58 23.89
C ASP A 116 -16.70 -2.10 23.84
N GLY A 117 -15.66 -2.82 23.39
CA GLY A 117 -15.63 -4.30 23.34
C GLY A 117 -16.51 -4.94 22.26
N LYS A 118 -17.02 -4.17 21.27
CA LYS A 118 -17.96 -4.66 20.25
C LYS A 118 -17.42 -5.67 19.24
N LYS A 119 -16.12 -5.99 19.25
CA LYS A 119 -15.51 -6.93 18.31
C LYS A 119 -15.72 -6.54 16.85
N ARG A 120 -15.30 -5.31 16.48
CA ARG A 120 -15.36 -4.80 15.12
C ARG A 120 -14.35 -5.51 14.21
N PRO A 121 -14.64 -5.65 12.89
CA PRO A 121 -13.64 -6.09 11.93
C PRO A 121 -12.41 -5.18 12.00
N VAL A 122 -11.22 -5.77 11.87
CA VAL A 122 -9.94 -5.06 11.87
C VAL A 122 -9.39 -5.00 10.45
N MET A 123 -9.08 -3.79 9.99
CA MET A 123 -8.45 -3.52 8.70
C MET A 123 -6.99 -3.14 8.94
N PHE A 124 -6.07 -4.08 8.72
CA PHE A 124 -4.64 -3.91 8.97
C PHE A 124 -3.91 -3.54 7.67
N TYR A 125 -3.46 -2.29 7.59
CA TYR A 125 -2.86 -1.71 6.40
C TYR A 125 -1.33 -1.71 6.43
N SER A 126 -0.74 -2.16 5.32
CA SER A 126 0.69 -2.02 5.02
C SER A 126 0.87 -0.97 3.93
N HIS A 127 1.61 0.11 4.23
CA HIS A 127 1.80 1.23 3.30
C HIS A 127 2.59 0.84 2.03
N GLY A 128 2.40 1.63 0.96
CA GLY A 128 3.13 1.52 -0.30
C GLY A 128 4.59 2.00 -0.23
N GLY A 129 5.14 2.39 -1.38
CA GLY A 129 6.53 2.84 -1.50
C GLY A 129 7.53 1.71 -1.70
N GLY A 130 7.11 0.60 -2.30
CA GLY A 130 7.91 -0.59 -2.46
C GLY A 130 8.30 -1.19 -1.11
N PHE A 131 9.57 -1.56 -1.00
CA PHE A 131 10.18 -2.00 0.25
C PHE A 131 11.20 -0.98 0.80
N SER A 132 11.20 0.25 0.27
CA SER A 132 12.25 1.24 0.53
C SER A 132 11.76 2.59 1.04
N SER A 133 10.48 2.88 1.00
CA SER A 133 9.89 4.14 1.47
C SER A 133 8.45 3.96 1.94
N GLY A 134 7.88 5.06 2.49
CA GLY A 134 6.50 5.10 2.96
C GLY A 134 6.38 5.09 4.48
N SER A 135 5.17 5.35 4.96
CA SER A 135 4.88 5.49 6.39
C SER A 135 3.39 5.35 6.68
N SER A 136 3.06 4.96 7.91
CA SER A 136 1.68 4.94 8.42
C SER A 136 1.11 6.36 8.67
N ALA A 137 1.94 7.40 8.57
CA ALA A 137 1.56 8.79 8.86
C ALA A 137 0.96 9.54 7.67
N SER A 138 0.95 8.95 6.47
CA SER A 138 0.39 9.60 5.28
C SER A 138 -1.10 9.89 5.44
N VAL A 139 -1.49 11.14 5.20
CA VAL A 139 -2.89 11.61 5.30
C VAL A 139 -3.83 10.97 4.27
N LEU A 140 -3.31 10.44 3.16
CA LEU A 140 -4.12 9.75 2.15
C LEU A 140 -4.72 8.45 2.68
N GLN A 141 -4.06 7.81 3.64
CA GLN A 141 -4.43 6.54 4.26
C GLN A 141 -4.87 6.70 5.72
N ASP A 142 -5.31 7.92 6.14
CA ASP A 142 -5.89 8.11 7.47
C ASP A 142 -7.17 7.27 7.61
N GLY A 143 -7.21 6.40 8.62
CA GLY A 143 -8.28 5.42 8.82
C GLY A 143 -9.54 5.98 9.47
N ALA A 144 -9.58 7.27 9.83
CA ALA A 144 -10.69 7.84 10.62
C ALA A 144 -12.03 7.76 9.89
N ASN A 145 -12.05 8.01 8.57
CA ASN A 145 -13.30 7.93 7.80
C ASN A 145 -13.82 6.50 7.70
N LEU A 146 -12.94 5.51 7.48
CA LEU A 146 -13.35 4.10 7.50
C LEU A 146 -13.93 3.69 8.86
N ALA A 147 -13.24 4.03 9.95
CA ALA A 147 -13.70 3.74 11.30
C ALA A 147 -15.08 4.36 11.59
N ARG A 148 -15.23 5.64 11.26
CA ARG A 148 -16.47 6.41 11.53
C ARG A 148 -17.66 5.94 10.69
N LEU A 149 -17.44 5.67 9.39
CA LEU A 149 -18.53 5.38 8.46
C LEU A 149 -18.99 3.92 8.52
N TYR A 150 -18.08 3.00 8.78
CA TYR A 150 -18.35 1.57 8.62
C TYR A 150 -18.20 0.75 9.90
N ASP A 151 -18.02 1.39 11.07
CA ASP A 151 -17.87 0.71 12.36
C ASP A 151 -16.81 -0.41 12.30
N VAL A 152 -15.60 -0.05 11.86
CA VAL A 152 -14.42 -0.91 11.76
C VAL A 152 -13.26 -0.33 12.58
N VAL A 153 -12.29 -1.15 12.97
CA VAL A 153 -11.02 -0.70 13.51
C VAL A 153 -9.97 -0.72 12.40
N VAL A 154 -9.26 0.38 12.20
CA VAL A 154 -8.17 0.46 11.22
C VAL A 154 -6.84 0.48 11.98
N VAL A 155 -5.87 -0.29 11.52
CA VAL A 155 -4.49 -0.31 12.05
C VAL A 155 -3.51 -0.11 10.89
N ALA A 156 -2.54 0.79 11.05
CA ALA A 156 -1.45 0.96 10.09
C ALA A 156 -0.11 0.94 10.81
N THR A 157 0.88 0.23 10.24
CA THR A 157 2.20 0.04 10.86
C THR A 157 3.31 0.73 10.09
N ASN A 158 4.31 1.24 10.82
CA ASN A 158 5.65 1.44 10.34
C ASN A 158 6.48 0.18 10.60
N HIS A 159 7.42 -0.11 9.72
CA HIS A 159 8.30 -1.28 9.76
C HIS A 159 9.62 -0.93 9.08
N ARG A 160 10.68 -1.71 9.32
CA ARG A 160 11.98 -1.48 8.66
C ARG A 160 11.87 -1.60 7.15
N LEU A 161 12.62 -0.75 6.47
CA LEU A 161 12.63 -0.62 5.01
C LEU A 161 14.06 -0.73 4.47
N GLY A 162 14.15 -0.97 3.17
CA GLY A 162 15.39 -0.94 2.41
C GLY A 162 16.46 -1.86 3.00
N LEU A 163 17.70 -1.39 3.01
CA LEU A 163 18.84 -2.14 3.53
C LEU A 163 18.64 -2.57 4.99
N LEU A 164 18.07 -1.72 5.85
CA LEU A 164 17.83 -2.04 7.25
C LEU A 164 16.74 -3.11 7.47
N GLY A 165 15.83 -3.26 6.52
CA GLY A 165 14.73 -4.23 6.59
C GLY A 165 15.00 -5.55 5.85
N PHE A 166 15.93 -5.55 4.87
CA PHE A 166 16.03 -6.65 3.90
C PHE A 166 17.48 -7.03 3.52
N LEU A 167 18.48 -6.66 4.31
CA LEU A 167 19.85 -7.12 4.08
C LEU A 167 20.00 -8.57 4.53
N TYR A 168 20.33 -9.46 3.59
CA TYR A 168 20.44 -10.89 3.83
C TYR A 168 21.79 -11.26 4.44
N LEU A 169 21.83 -11.59 5.72
CA LEU A 169 23.04 -11.95 6.48
C LEU A 169 23.04 -13.42 6.94
N ASP A 170 22.01 -14.19 6.67
CA ASP A 170 21.81 -15.55 7.18
C ASP A 170 23.03 -16.46 6.95
N GLN A 171 23.64 -16.38 5.75
CA GLN A 171 24.81 -17.19 5.41
C GLN A 171 26.13 -16.65 6.00
N LEU A 172 26.17 -15.36 6.32
CA LEU A 172 27.40 -14.67 6.77
C LEU A 172 27.49 -14.58 8.30
N ALA A 173 26.37 -14.34 8.97
CA ALA A 173 26.33 -13.93 10.38
C ALA A 173 25.88 -15.03 11.35
N GLY A 174 25.47 -16.18 10.83
CA GLY A 174 25.03 -17.31 11.64
C GLY A 174 23.60 -17.21 12.15
N SER A 175 23.18 -18.13 13.01
CA SER A 175 21.79 -18.35 13.45
C SER A 175 21.14 -17.13 14.13
N ASP A 176 21.91 -16.26 14.78
CA ASP A 176 21.40 -15.05 15.44
C ASP A 176 20.82 -14.02 14.45
N TYR A 177 21.16 -14.15 13.17
CA TYR A 177 20.71 -13.29 12.08
C TYR A 177 19.81 -14.05 11.09
N ALA A 178 19.34 -15.23 11.46
CA ALA A 178 18.39 -15.97 10.64
C ALA A 178 17.12 -15.13 10.40
N GLY A 179 16.69 -15.02 9.14
CA GLY A 179 15.59 -14.18 8.71
C GLY A 179 15.95 -12.70 8.52
N SER A 180 17.23 -12.33 8.54
CA SER A 180 17.69 -10.95 8.34
C SER A 180 17.21 -10.35 7.03
N GLY A 181 17.15 -11.13 5.95
CA GLY A 181 16.60 -10.74 4.64
C GLY A 181 15.11 -10.45 4.64
N ASN A 182 14.41 -10.74 5.76
CA ASN A 182 12.96 -10.56 5.90
C ASN A 182 12.57 -9.75 7.14
N CYS A 183 13.52 -9.05 7.78
CA CYS A 183 13.24 -8.28 8.99
C CYS A 183 12.07 -7.31 8.84
N GLY A 184 11.93 -6.61 7.71
CA GLY A 184 10.80 -5.72 7.48
C GLY A 184 9.45 -6.46 7.44
N MET A 185 9.42 -7.70 6.96
CA MET A 185 8.22 -8.54 6.98
C MET A 185 7.93 -9.08 8.39
N LEU A 186 8.98 -9.51 9.10
CA LEU A 186 8.86 -9.97 10.49
C LEU A 186 8.39 -8.85 11.42
N ASP A 187 8.75 -7.60 11.14
CA ASP A 187 8.22 -6.43 11.85
C ASP A 187 6.70 -6.30 11.65
N ILE A 188 6.20 -6.46 10.41
CA ILE A 188 4.75 -6.43 10.14
C ILE A 188 4.04 -7.58 10.86
N ILE A 189 4.64 -8.78 10.89
CA ILE A 189 4.11 -9.93 11.63
C ILE A 189 4.08 -9.64 13.13
N ALA A 190 5.09 -8.99 13.69
CA ALA A 190 5.08 -8.53 15.08
C ALA A 190 3.94 -7.54 15.35
N GLY A 191 3.65 -6.63 14.40
CA GLY A 191 2.49 -5.73 14.45
C GLY A 191 1.15 -6.49 14.41
N LEU A 192 1.02 -7.52 13.58
CA LEU A 192 -0.15 -8.41 13.58
C LEU A 192 -0.28 -9.19 14.89
N GLY A 193 0.83 -9.67 15.45
CA GLY A 193 0.88 -10.28 16.77
C GLY A 193 0.43 -9.31 17.88
N TRP A 194 0.83 -8.03 17.78
CA TRP A 194 0.32 -6.99 18.69
C TRP A 194 -1.20 -6.82 18.57
N VAL A 195 -1.74 -6.78 17.35
CA VAL A 195 -3.19 -6.73 17.08
C VAL A 195 -3.89 -7.92 17.76
N SER A 196 -3.39 -9.13 17.58
CA SER A 196 -3.94 -10.34 18.19
C SER A 196 -4.06 -10.25 19.73
N ARG A 197 -3.12 -9.60 20.40
CA ARG A 197 -3.08 -9.51 21.87
C ARG A 197 -3.76 -8.27 22.46
N ASN A 198 -3.97 -7.21 21.65
CA ASN A 198 -4.36 -5.91 22.21
C ASN A 198 -5.65 -5.33 21.60
N ILE A 199 -6.05 -5.72 20.37
CA ILE A 199 -7.05 -4.98 19.62
C ILE A 199 -8.46 -5.03 20.21
N GLU A 200 -8.77 -6.04 21.04
CA GLU A 200 -10.04 -6.10 21.78
C GLU A 200 -10.23 -4.89 22.71
N ARG A 201 -9.14 -4.37 23.30
CA ARG A 201 -9.16 -3.18 24.16
C ARG A 201 -9.44 -1.89 23.38
N PHE A 202 -9.33 -1.95 22.05
CA PHE A 202 -9.69 -0.89 21.11
C PHE A 202 -11.01 -1.18 20.39
N GLY A 203 -11.79 -2.15 20.85
CA GLY A 203 -13.09 -2.53 20.29
C GLY A 203 -13.02 -3.36 19.00
N GLY A 204 -11.86 -3.88 18.62
CA GLY A 204 -11.65 -4.75 17.45
C GLY A 204 -11.77 -6.24 17.78
N ASP A 205 -11.94 -7.06 16.74
CA ASP A 205 -11.96 -8.53 16.84
C ASP A 205 -10.63 -9.10 16.30
N PRO A 206 -9.77 -9.69 17.17
CA PRO A 206 -8.53 -10.31 16.73
C PRO A 206 -8.74 -11.53 15.82
N ASN A 207 -9.96 -12.10 15.78
CA ASN A 207 -10.34 -13.22 14.94
C ASN A 207 -10.98 -12.79 13.62
N ASN A 208 -11.08 -11.49 13.34
CA ASN A 208 -11.62 -10.95 12.10
C ASN A 208 -10.73 -9.83 11.54
N VAL A 209 -9.55 -10.22 11.10
CA VAL A 209 -8.51 -9.31 10.59
C VAL A 209 -8.38 -9.45 9.07
N MET A 210 -8.49 -8.33 8.35
CA MET A 210 -8.13 -8.21 6.94
C MET A 210 -6.78 -7.52 6.81
N ILE A 211 -5.82 -8.15 6.16
CA ILE A 211 -4.57 -7.49 5.74
C ILE A 211 -4.76 -6.88 4.34
N PHE A 212 -4.27 -5.66 4.12
CA PHE A 212 -4.37 -5.02 2.82
C PHE A 212 -3.28 -3.99 2.59
N GLY A 213 -3.04 -3.64 1.33
CA GLY A 213 -2.06 -2.62 0.99
C GLY A 213 -1.95 -2.39 -0.51
N ASP A 214 -1.53 -1.17 -0.87
CA ASP A 214 -1.31 -0.74 -2.23
C ASP A 214 0.17 -0.76 -2.61
N SER A 215 0.48 -1.06 -3.88
CA SER A 215 1.85 -0.99 -4.41
C SER A 215 2.80 -1.94 -3.64
N GLY A 216 3.86 -1.40 -3.06
CA GLY A 216 4.69 -2.14 -2.12
C GLY A 216 3.91 -2.76 -0.96
N GLY A 217 2.79 -2.15 -0.53
CA GLY A 217 1.87 -2.71 0.45
C GLY A 217 1.16 -3.96 -0.06
N GLY A 218 0.77 -3.98 -1.35
CA GLY A 218 0.23 -5.17 -2.02
C GLY A 218 1.26 -6.30 -2.10
N ALA A 219 2.51 -5.97 -2.41
CA ALA A 219 3.60 -6.95 -2.42
C ALA A 219 3.89 -7.50 -1.02
N LYS A 220 3.87 -6.66 0.03
CA LYS A 220 3.95 -7.08 1.44
C LYS A 220 2.78 -8.00 1.81
N THR A 221 1.55 -7.65 1.41
CA THR A 221 0.37 -8.47 1.62
C THR A 221 0.50 -9.83 0.91
N SER A 222 1.08 -9.88 -0.30
CA SER A 222 1.39 -11.12 -1.01
C SER A 222 2.36 -12.01 -0.22
N CYS A 223 3.42 -11.41 0.34
CA CYS A 223 4.37 -12.12 1.20
C CYS A 223 3.70 -12.65 2.47
N LEU A 224 2.96 -11.80 3.20
CA LEU A 224 2.24 -12.21 4.42
C LEU A 224 1.28 -13.37 4.15
N TYR A 225 0.64 -13.38 2.97
CA TYR A 225 -0.27 -14.44 2.55
C TYR A 225 0.44 -15.79 2.36
N ALA A 226 1.77 -15.78 2.14
CA ALA A 226 2.63 -16.94 1.97
C ALA A 226 3.48 -17.30 3.20
N MET A 227 3.62 -16.39 4.17
CA MET A 227 4.49 -16.59 5.35
C MET A 227 3.79 -17.39 6.44
N PRO A 228 4.37 -18.53 6.90
CA PRO A 228 3.76 -19.38 7.94
C PRO A 228 3.50 -18.63 9.26
N GLU A 229 4.41 -17.76 9.68
CA GLU A 229 4.29 -17.01 10.92
C GLU A 229 3.17 -15.95 10.87
N ALA A 230 2.82 -15.44 9.68
CA ALA A 230 1.72 -14.48 9.51
C ALA A 230 0.35 -15.15 9.51
N ALA A 231 0.27 -16.39 9.01
CA ALA A 231 -0.99 -17.08 8.73
C ALA A 231 -1.99 -17.14 9.91
N PRO A 232 -1.59 -17.27 11.19
CA PRO A 232 -2.53 -17.28 12.31
C PRO A 232 -3.23 -15.94 12.59
N TYR A 233 -2.68 -14.81 12.11
CA TYR A 233 -3.06 -13.48 12.54
C TYR A 233 -4.02 -12.75 11.60
N PHE A 234 -4.41 -13.35 10.47
CA PHE A 234 -5.36 -12.71 9.55
C PHE A 234 -6.31 -13.74 8.93
N ASN A 235 -7.47 -13.28 8.48
CA ASN A 235 -8.55 -14.11 7.97
C ASN A 235 -8.83 -13.89 6.48
N LYS A 236 -8.46 -12.73 5.93
CA LYS A 236 -8.65 -12.35 4.53
C LYS A 236 -7.62 -11.32 4.10
N ALA A 237 -7.45 -11.13 2.80
CA ALA A 237 -6.45 -10.21 2.26
C ALA A 237 -6.96 -9.42 1.05
N SER A 238 -6.42 -8.20 0.85
CA SER A 238 -6.59 -7.42 -0.38
C SER A 238 -5.21 -6.99 -0.90
N ILE A 239 -4.85 -7.48 -2.11
CA ILE A 239 -3.59 -7.17 -2.80
C ILE A 239 -3.90 -6.14 -3.88
N GLU A 240 -3.38 -4.91 -3.72
CA GLU A 240 -3.77 -3.76 -4.52
C GLU A 240 -2.56 -3.21 -5.28
N SER A 241 -2.63 -3.19 -6.61
CA SER A 241 -1.58 -2.62 -7.51
C SER A 241 -0.15 -3.07 -7.20
N GLY A 242 0.00 -4.21 -6.51
CA GLY A 242 1.27 -4.74 -6.02
C GLY A 242 1.32 -6.26 -6.02
N PRO A 243 1.11 -6.93 -7.18
CA PRO A 243 1.10 -8.39 -7.23
C PRO A 243 2.50 -8.97 -6.98
N GLY A 244 2.77 -9.35 -5.74
CA GLY A 244 4.02 -10.01 -5.34
C GLY A 244 4.03 -11.48 -5.70
N ILE A 245 4.30 -11.82 -6.97
CA ILE A 245 4.32 -13.22 -7.43
C ILE A 245 5.61 -13.91 -7.02
N ARG A 246 6.74 -13.27 -7.28
CA ARG A 246 8.08 -13.75 -6.94
C ARG A 246 8.81 -12.71 -6.09
N MET A 247 9.68 -13.19 -5.19
CA MET A 247 10.58 -12.37 -4.37
C MET A 247 12.03 -12.71 -4.67
N THR A 248 12.97 -12.06 -4.01
CA THR A 248 14.40 -12.24 -4.26
C THR A 248 14.87 -13.63 -3.82
N ASP A 249 15.64 -14.30 -4.66
CA ASP A 249 16.31 -15.56 -4.29
C ASP A 249 17.47 -15.30 -3.32
N ALA A 250 17.73 -16.23 -2.38
CA ALA A 250 18.76 -16.09 -1.36
C ALA A 250 20.17 -15.83 -1.94
N GLU A 251 20.50 -16.49 -3.06
CA GLU A 251 21.79 -16.28 -3.74
C GLU A 251 21.94 -14.84 -4.29
N GLN A 252 20.89 -14.30 -4.89
CA GLN A 252 20.88 -12.91 -5.37
C GLN A 252 21.01 -11.94 -4.20
N ALA A 253 20.30 -12.19 -3.09
CA ALA A 253 20.37 -11.38 -1.86
C ALA A 253 21.78 -11.44 -1.24
N ALA A 254 22.43 -12.61 -1.21
CA ALA A 254 23.81 -12.76 -0.73
C ALA A 254 24.81 -11.96 -1.58
N ARG A 255 24.66 -11.99 -2.91
CA ARG A 255 25.49 -11.13 -3.81
C ARG A 255 25.30 -9.64 -3.51
N LEU A 256 24.08 -9.20 -3.26
CA LEU A 256 23.81 -7.81 -2.88
C LEU A 256 24.47 -7.45 -1.55
N THR A 257 24.45 -8.34 -0.56
CA THR A 257 25.16 -8.17 0.72
C THR A 257 26.66 -7.98 0.47
N GLY A 258 27.28 -8.80 -0.38
CA GLY A 258 28.68 -8.62 -0.78
C GLY A 258 28.95 -7.24 -1.40
N SER A 259 28.03 -6.73 -2.22
CA SER A 259 28.13 -5.38 -2.80
C SER A 259 28.04 -4.29 -1.73
N VAL A 260 27.17 -4.44 -0.72
CA VAL A 260 27.07 -3.49 0.41
C VAL A 260 28.37 -3.45 1.22
N LEU A 261 28.93 -4.60 1.54
CA LEU A 261 30.21 -4.69 2.27
C LEU A 261 31.35 -4.05 1.48
N SER A 262 31.44 -4.34 0.18
CA SER A 262 32.44 -3.75 -0.71
C SER A 262 32.35 -2.22 -0.77
N GLU A 263 31.14 -1.67 -0.90
CA GLU A 263 30.93 -0.20 -0.91
C GLU A 263 31.32 0.47 0.41
N LEU A 264 31.25 -0.27 1.52
CA LEU A 264 31.66 0.21 2.84
C LEU A 264 33.13 -0.07 3.15
N GLY A 265 33.86 -0.80 2.30
CA GLY A 265 35.25 -1.23 2.58
C GLY A 265 35.33 -2.19 3.77
N ILE A 266 34.32 -3.05 3.95
CA ILE A 266 34.23 -4.02 5.05
C ILE A 266 34.52 -5.42 4.49
N ASP A 267 35.53 -6.11 5.05
CA ASP A 267 35.76 -7.53 4.75
C ASP A 267 34.61 -8.38 5.30
N ALA A 268 34.23 -9.43 4.60
CA ALA A 268 33.14 -10.32 5.02
C ALA A 268 33.36 -10.92 6.43
N ARG A 269 34.61 -11.15 6.83
CA ARG A 269 34.94 -11.62 8.20
C ARG A 269 34.67 -10.58 9.28
N ASP A 270 34.69 -9.29 8.92
CA ASP A 270 34.47 -8.15 9.79
C ASP A 270 33.07 -7.58 9.66
N TRP A 271 32.12 -8.34 9.12
CA TRP A 271 30.76 -7.91 8.82
C TRP A 271 30.06 -7.20 10.01
N ARG A 272 30.43 -7.51 11.25
CA ARG A 272 29.87 -6.87 12.46
C ARG A 272 30.09 -5.35 12.48
N ARG A 273 31.06 -4.82 11.74
CA ARG A 273 31.23 -3.37 11.54
C ARG A 273 30.02 -2.69 10.89
N LEU A 274 29.13 -3.45 10.21
CA LEU A 274 27.85 -2.92 9.74
C LEU A 274 26.95 -2.39 10.89
N LEU A 275 27.10 -2.94 12.09
CA LEU A 275 26.29 -2.54 13.25
C LEU A 275 26.63 -1.12 13.72
N ASP A 276 27.87 -0.66 13.45
CA ASP A 276 28.38 0.66 13.85
C ASP A 276 28.26 1.72 12.74
N VAL A 277 27.88 1.31 11.50
CA VAL A 277 27.75 2.25 10.39
C VAL A 277 26.56 3.20 10.65
N PRO A 278 26.75 4.54 10.54
CA PRO A 278 25.65 5.48 10.70
C PRO A 278 24.49 5.19 9.74
N PRO A 279 23.21 5.30 10.18
CA PRO A 279 22.04 5.02 9.34
C PRO A 279 22.01 5.83 8.04
N ALA A 280 22.44 7.09 8.08
CA ALA A 280 22.55 7.94 6.90
C ALA A 280 23.53 7.37 5.85
N LYS A 281 24.63 6.74 6.29
CA LYS A 281 25.59 6.10 5.39
C LYS A 281 25.02 4.80 4.79
N LEU A 282 24.27 4.02 5.57
CA LEU A 282 23.56 2.84 5.06
C LEU A 282 22.53 3.25 4.01
N LEU A 283 21.79 4.34 4.23
CA LEU A 283 20.85 4.89 3.26
C LEU A 283 21.56 5.35 1.97
N GLU A 284 22.70 6.05 2.09
CA GLU A 284 23.52 6.46 0.92
C GLU A 284 23.91 5.24 0.07
N ILE A 285 24.39 4.16 0.70
CA ILE A 285 24.77 2.92 0.01
C ILE A 285 23.54 2.24 -0.62
N GLN A 286 22.43 2.20 0.10
CA GLN A 286 21.17 1.70 -0.45
C GLN A 286 20.77 2.43 -1.73
N LEU A 287 20.80 3.77 -1.71
CA LEU A 287 20.43 4.59 -2.87
C LEU A 287 21.40 4.40 -4.04
N LYS A 288 22.69 4.34 -3.75
CA LYS A 288 23.73 4.07 -4.75
C LYS A 288 23.53 2.71 -5.43
N LEU A 289 23.32 1.66 -4.65
CA LEU A 289 23.17 0.29 -5.18
C LEU A 289 21.81 0.07 -5.85
N SER A 290 20.72 0.63 -5.32
CA SER A 290 19.38 0.49 -5.91
C SER A 290 19.28 1.17 -7.28
N GLY A 291 20.14 2.15 -7.54
CA GLY A 291 19.93 3.11 -8.60
C GLY A 291 18.74 4.03 -8.25
N MET A 292 18.64 5.19 -8.88
CA MET A 292 17.33 5.85 -8.97
C MET A 292 16.36 4.81 -9.55
N PRO A 293 15.11 4.73 -9.08
CA PRO A 293 14.14 3.89 -9.76
C PRO A 293 14.13 4.32 -11.22
N ASN A 294 14.94 3.62 -12.00
CA ASN A 294 14.99 3.89 -13.42
C ASN A 294 13.63 3.42 -13.90
N VAL A 295 12.78 4.36 -14.28
CA VAL A 295 11.49 4.08 -14.92
C VAL A 295 11.69 3.14 -16.11
N ALA A 296 12.90 3.08 -16.68
CA ALA A 296 13.32 2.05 -17.63
C ALA A 296 13.31 0.62 -17.05
N ALA A 297 13.56 0.42 -15.76
CA ALA A 297 13.44 -0.91 -15.15
C ALA A 297 11.97 -1.33 -14.95
N LEU A 298 11.06 -0.37 -14.81
CA LEU A 298 9.62 -0.60 -14.90
C LEU A 298 9.18 -0.90 -16.35
N ARG A 299 10.02 -0.59 -17.34
CA ARG A 299 9.74 -0.77 -18.77
C ARG A 299 9.86 -2.21 -19.25
N GLY A 300 10.62 -3.06 -18.55
CA GLY A 300 10.84 -4.46 -18.88
C GLY A 300 10.21 -5.39 -17.82
N GLY A 301 8.95 -5.10 -17.40
CA GLY A 301 8.23 -5.99 -16.49
C GLY A 301 8.32 -7.43 -16.97
N ASP A 302 8.65 -8.34 -16.05
CA ASP A 302 8.56 -9.77 -16.27
C ASP A 302 7.22 -10.09 -16.98
N PRO A 303 7.21 -10.76 -18.15
CA PRO A 303 5.98 -11.15 -18.82
C PRO A 303 5.01 -11.92 -17.91
N SER A 304 5.50 -12.51 -16.80
CA SER A 304 4.68 -13.14 -15.74
C SER A 304 3.92 -12.11 -14.89
N GLY A 305 4.17 -10.80 -15.03
CA GLY A 305 3.44 -9.73 -14.36
C GLY A 305 3.83 -9.49 -12.91
N GLY A 306 5.10 -9.74 -12.54
CA GLY A 306 5.64 -9.36 -11.23
C GLY A 306 6.08 -7.90 -11.17
N LEU A 307 6.07 -7.31 -9.97
CA LEU A 307 6.76 -6.05 -9.73
C LEU A 307 8.25 -6.22 -10.09
N PRO A 308 8.89 -5.20 -10.69
CA PRO A 308 10.33 -5.27 -10.97
C PRO A 308 11.08 -5.57 -9.68
N ALA A 309 12.06 -6.46 -9.76
CA ALA A 309 12.87 -6.87 -8.61
C ALA A 309 13.51 -5.64 -7.95
N MET A 310 13.02 -5.27 -6.79
CA MET A 310 13.61 -4.23 -5.96
C MET A 310 14.82 -4.82 -5.24
N LYS A 311 15.96 -4.13 -5.27
CA LYS A 311 17.22 -4.71 -4.75
C LYS A 311 17.15 -5.12 -3.28
N PHE A 312 16.56 -4.31 -2.43
CA PHE A 312 16.31 -4.66 -1.02
C PHE A 312 14.84 -4.98 -0.84
N SER A 313 14.50 -6.25 -0.96
CA SER A 313 13.13 -6.77 -0.90
C SER A 313 13.13 -8.15 -0.21
N PRO A 314 11.98 -8.69 0.20
CA PRO A 314 11.90 -9.99 0.87
C PRO A 314 12.64 -11.10 0.14
N VAL A 315 13.24 -11.99 0.89
CA VAL A 315 14.09 -13.07 0.40
C VAL A 315 13.40 -14.42 0.64
N VAL A 316 13.39 -15.27 -0.37
CA VAL A 316 13.02 -16.67 -0.20
C VAL A 316 14.16 -17.36 0.53
N ASP A 317 13.95 -17.71 1.82
CA ASP A 317 14.97 -18.16 2.76
C ASP A 317 14.68 -19.53 3.39
N ASP A 318 13.75 -20.30 2.83
CA ASP A 318 13.29 -21.61 3.29
C ASP A 318 12.67 -21.65 4.71
N LYS A 319 12.62 -20.54 5.43
CA LYS A 319 12.12 -20.42 6.81
C LYS A 319 11.00 -19.39 6.96
N THR A 320 11.34 -18.11 6.83
CA THR A 320 10.39 -17.01 7.04
C THR A 320 9.49 -16.82 5.84
N LEU A 321 10.05 -16.91 4.63
CA LEU A 321 9.34 -16.95 3.35
C LEU A 321 9.79 -18.21 2.59
N PRO A 322 9.16 -19.37 2.80
CA PRO A 322 9.68 -20.66 2.35
C PRO A 322 9.58 -20.88 0.83
N ALA A 323 8.79 -20.07 0.12
CA ALA A 323 8.65 -20.11 -1.33
C ALA A 323 8.23 -18.75 -1.87
N HIS A 324 8.31 -18.56 -3.19
CA HIS A 324 7.72 -17.38 -3.82
C HIS A 324 6.22 -17.31 -3.53
N PRO A 325 5.65 -16.11 -3.22
CA PRO A 325 4.30 -16.00 -2.69
C PRO A 325 3.21 -16.60 -3.58
N PHE A 326 3.32 -16.39 -4.89
CA PHE A 326 2.33 -16.89 -5.84
C PHE A 326 2.95 -17.63 -7.04
N ASP A 327 4.16 -18.14 -6.94
CA ASP A 327 4.80 -18.91 -8.00
C ASP A 327 5.33 -20.26 -7.49
N PRO A 328 4.98 -21.39 -8.14
CA PRO A 328 4.14 -21.53 -9.35
C PRO A 328 2.63 -21.52 -9.05
N ALA A 329 2.21 -21.51 -7.80
CA ALA A 329 0.82 -21.59 -7.36
C ALA A 329 0.55 -20.65 -6.18
N ALA A 330 -0.72 -20.43 -5.86
CA ALA A 330 -1.10 -19.70 -4.64
C ALA A 330 -0.71 -20.49 -3.38
N PRO A 331 -0.30 -19.82 -2.29
CA PRO A 331 0.21 -20.51 -1.09
C PRO A 331 -0.87 -21.35 -0.41
N ALA A 332 -0.54 -22.62 -0.17
CA ALA A 332 -1.46 -23.60 0.43
C ALA A 332 -1.91 -23.20 1.84
N ILE A 333 -1.02 -22.55 2.61
CA ILE A 333 -1.29 -22.13 3.99
C ILE A 333 -2.45 -21.14 4.12
N SER A 334 -2.70 -20.35 3.07
CA SER A 334 -3.79 -19.37 3.02
C SER A 334 -4.94 -19.78 2.09
N ARG A 335 -5.04 -21.07 1.71
CA ARG A 335 -6.07 -21.56 0.78
C ARG A 335 -7.51 -21.23 1.22
N ASN A 336 -7.77 -21.24 2.53
CA ASN A 336 -9.10 -21.02 3.11
C ASN A 336 -9.37 -19.54 3.44
N LYS A 337 -8.51 -18.60 3.01
CA LYS A 337 -8.66 -17.17 3.25
C LYS A 337 -9.16 -16.50 1.97
N PRO A 338 -10.31 -15.79 2.00
CA PRO A 338 -10.76 -14.98 0.87
C PRO A 338 -9.72 -13.94 0.45
N LEU A 339 -9.64 -13.69 -0.85
CA LEU A 339 -8.68 -12.76 -1.43
C LEU A 339 -9.37 -11.76 -2.37
N MET A 340 -9.12 -10.48 -2.18
CA MET A 340 -9.38 -9.43 -3.15
C MET A 340 -8.07 -9.06 -3.85
N VAL A 341 -8.08 -8.86 -5.17
CA VAL A 341 -6.88 -8.46 -5.92
C VAL A 341 -7.26 -7.59 -7.12
N GLY A 342 -6.50 -6.55 -7.37
CA GLY A 342 -6.75 -5.68 -8.51
C GLY A 342 -5.68 -4.61 -8.70
N TYR A 343 -5.97 -3.72 -9.64
CA TYR A 343 -5.02 -2.69 -10.07
C TYR A 343 -5.73 -1.47 -10.66
N ASN A 344 -4.99 -0.39 -10.87
CA ASN A 344 -5.48 0.81 -11.53
C ASN A 344 -5.22 0.70 -13.05
N ARG A 345 -6.18 1.07 -13.88
CA ARG A 345 -6.09 0.88 -15.34
C ARG A 345 -4.83 1.49 -15.96
N ASP A 346 -4.43 2.67 -15.51
CA ASP A 346 -3.35 3.48 -16.08
C ASP A 346 -2.14 3.63 -15.12
N GLU A 347 -1.76 2.54 -14.43
CA GLU A 347 -0.68 2.50 -13.42
C GLU A 347 0.58 3.25 -13.84
N ALA A 348 1.03 3.02 -15.08
CA ALA A 348 2.28 3.56 -15.61
C ALA A 348 2.29 5.08 -15.75
N ALA A 349 1.12 5.72 -15.83
CA ALA A 349 1.02 7.17 -15.93
C ALA A 349 1.63 7.88 -14.71
N PHE A 350 1.50 7.30 -13.50
CA PHE A 350 2.11 7.81 -12.28
C PHE A 350 3.63 7.88 -12.39
N PHE A 351 4.27 6.79 -12.81
CA PHE A 351 5.74 6.72 -12.90
C PHE A 351 6.29 7.64 -13.99
N ALA A 352 5.58 7.79 -15.10
CA ALA A 352 5.93 8.74 -16.14
C ALA A 352 5.85 10.20 -15.63
N ALA A 353 4.80 10.52 -14.89
CA ALA A 353 4.65 11.84 -14.28
C ALA A 353 5.75 12.12 -13.24
N MET A 354 6.06 11.17 -12.38
CA MET A 354 7.08 11.29 -11.33
C MET A 354 8.50 11.42 -11.90
N SER A 355 8.79 10.78 -13.03
CA SER A 355 10.09 10.87 -13.70
C SER A 355 10.21 12.07 -14.65
N GLY A 356 9.13 12.84 -14.84
CA GLY A 356 9.10 13.93 -15.81
C GLY A 356 9.07 13.45 -17.28
N ASP A 357 8.72 12.20 -17.57
CA ASP A 357 8.59 11.67 -18.92
C ASP A 357 7.27 12.14 -19.58
N ILE A 358 7.21 13.44 -19.87
CA ILE A 358 6.06 14.05 -20.56
C ILE A 358 5.86 13.41 -21.94
N GLY A 359 6.94 12.96 -22.57
CA GLY A 359 6.89 12.28 -23.86
C GLY A 359 5.97 11.06 -23.88
N MET A 360 5.82 10.35 -22.75
CA MET A 360 4.90 9.20 -22.65
C MET A 360 3.43 9.59 -22.89
N PHE A 361 3.04 10.81 -22.53
CA PHE A 361 1.67 11.32 -22.70
C PHE A 361 1.43 11.93 -24.09
N ASN A 362 2.47 12.05 -24.90
CA ASN A 362 2.46 12.78 -26.16
C ASN A 362 2.89 11.92 -27.38
N VAL A 363 3.20 10.62 -27.17
CA VAL A 363 3.68 9.76 -28.25
C VAL A 363 2.66 9.68 -29.40
N ASP A 364 3.19 9.69 -30.61
CA ASP A 364 2.49 9.34 -31.84
C ASP A 364 2.78 7.88 -32.25
N GLU A 365 2.34 7.46 -33.43
CA GLU A 365 2.54 6.09 -33.91
C GLU A 365 4.02 5.69 -34.06
N ALA A 366 4.87 6.62 -34.47
CA ALA A 366 6.31 6.36 -34.59
C ALA A 366 6.96 6.23 -33.21
N GLY A 367 6.64 7.15 -32.31
CA GLY A 367 7.13 7.13 -30.93
C GLY A 367 6.64 5.92 -30.13
N LEU A 368 5.42 5.42 -30.39
CA LEU A 368 4.94 4.18 -29.78
C LEU A 368 5.84 2.99 -30.14
N ARG A 369 6.16 2.84 -31.44
CA ARG A 369 7.05 1.79 -31.93
C ARG A 369 8.46 1.92 -31.36
N GLU A 370 9.01 3.13 -31.40
CA GLU A 370 10.34 3.41 -30.84
C GLU A 370 10.44 3.02 -29.36
N ARG A 371 9.41 3.29 -28.56
CA ARG A 371 9.40 2.98 -27.12
C ARG A 371 9.15 1.50 -26.83
N LEU A 372 8.38 0.78 -27.64
CA LEU A 372 8.11 -0.64 -27.42
C LEU A 372 9.19 -1.58 -27.98
N LYS A 373 9.87 -1.15 -29.05
CA LYS A 373 10.93 -1.96 -29.71
C LYS A 373 12.03 -2.45 -28.78
N PRO A 374 12.60 -1.65 -27.85
CA PRO A 374 13.61 -2.14 -26.91
C PRO A 374 13.05 -3.06 -25.82
N MET A 375 11.73 -3.07 -25.61
CA MET A 375 11.07 -3.88 -24.59
C MET A 375 10.66 -5.26 -25.13
N PHE A 376 10.23 -5.31 -26.38
CA PHE A 376 9.64 -6.51 -26.99
C PHE A 376 10.16 -6.71 -28.41
N PRO A 377 10.82 -7.84 -28.71
CA PRO A 377 11.26 -8.17 -30.08
C PRO A 377 10.12 -8.17 -31.10
N ASP A 378 8.90 -8.56 -30.64
CA ASP A 378 7.68 -8.61 -31.45
C ASP A 378 6.72 -7.47 -31.14
N TYR A 379 7.24 -6.27 -30.90
CA TYR A 379 6.46 -5.07 -30.52
C TYR A 379 5.31 -4.74 -31.48
N GLU A 380 5.40 -5.03 -32.76
CA GLU A 380 4.29 -4.84 -33.72
C GLU A 380 3.10 -5.76 -33.37
N GLN A 381 3.35 -6.97 -32.91
CA GLN A 381 2.29 -7.88 -32.47
C GLN A 381 1.65 -7.40 -31.16
N VAL A 382 2.46 -6.83 -30.24
CA VAL A 382 1.96 -6.15 -29.04
C VAL A 382 1.02 -5.02 -29.45
N ILE A 383 1.46 -4.11 -30.34
CA ILE A 383 0.66 -2.97 -30.80
C ILE A 383 -0.64 -3.46 -31.46
N ALA A 384 -0.55 -4.44 -32.35
CA ALA A 384 -1.72 -4.98 -33.05
C ALA A 384 -2.74 -5.57 -32.08
N THR A 385 -2.29 -6.29 -31.03
CA THR A 385 -3.17 -6.85 -29.99
C THR A 385 -3.90 -5.75 -29.22
N TYR A 386 -3.18 -4.72 -28.77
CA TYR A 386 -3.80 -3.61 -28.04
C TYR A 386 -4.70 -2.74 -28.91
N ARG A 387 -4.41 -2.61 -30.20
CA ARG A 387 -5.30 -1.92 -31.16
C ARG A 387 -6.65 -2.64 -31.33
N ARG A 388 -6.65 -3.98 -31.39
CA ARG A 388 -7.88 -4.76 -31.46
C ARG A 388 -8.69 -4.67 -30.15
N SER A 389 -8.00 -4.80 -29.02
CA SER A 389 -8.64 -4.74 -27.68
C SER A 389 -9.16 -3.34 -27.34
N ARG A 390 -8.49 -2.29 -27.82
CA ARG A 390 -8.76 -0.87 -27.51
C ARG A 390 -8.81 -0.02 -28.78
N PRO A 391 -9.83 -0.19 -29.64
CA PRO A 391 -9.84 0.43 -30.98
C PRO A 391 -9.84 1.96 -30.97
N ALA A 392 -10.35 2.59 -29.91
CA ALA A 392 -10.37 4.05 -29.74
C ALA A 392 -9.15 4.63 -29.01
N ALA A 393 -8.19 3.79 -28.58
CA ALA A 393 -7.04 4.25 -27.80
C ALA A 393 -6.04 5.03 -28.66
N SER A 394 -5.53 6.14 -28.15
CA SER A 394 -4.39 6.85 -28.74
C SER A 394 -3.09 6.04 -28.60
N PRO A 395 -2.01 6.37 -29.33
CA PRO A 395 -0.71 5.73 -29.12
C PRO A 395 -0.21 5.84 -27.66
N ALA A 396 -0.47 6.96 -27.00
CA ALA A 396 -0.12 7.15 -25.60
C ALA A 396 -0.94 6.24 -24.67
N ASP A 397 -2.23 6.04 -24.94
CA ASP A 397 -3.07 5.10 -24.17
C ASP A 397 -2.58 3.67 -24.31
N ILE A 398 -2.16 3.25 -25.52
CA ILE A 398 -1.60 1.92 -25.76
C ILE A 398 -0.30 1.75 -24.98
N LEU A 399 0.62 2.72 -25.05
CA LEU A 399 1.90 2.63 -24.35
C LEU A 399 1.69 2.51 -22.83
N ILE A 400 0.82 3.34 -22.26
CA ILE A 400 0.46 3.29 -20.83
C ILE A 400 -0.18 1.95 -20.48
N ALA A 401 -1.10 1.45 -21.30
CA ALA A 401 -1.78 0.18 -21.06
C ALA A 401 -0.81 -1.01 -21.07
N VAL A 402 0.11 -1.06 -22.04
CA VAL A 402 1.15 -2.11 -22.11
C VAL A 402 2.03 -2.10 -20.86
N GLN A 403 2.50 -0.92 -20.43
CA GLN A 403 3.34 -0.81 -19.25
C GLN A 403 2.57 -1.08 -17.95
N SER A 404 1.30 -0.68 -17.86
CA SER A 404 0.43 -0.96 -16.72
C SER A 404 0.13 -2.46 -16.57
N ALA A 405 -0.06 -3.16 -17.70
CA ALA A 405 -0.22 -4.61 -17.72
C ALA A 405 1.03 -5.32 -17.16
N GLY A 406 2.23 -4.88 -17.57
CA GLY A 406 3.50 -5.42 -17.06
C GLY A 406 3.76 -5.08 -15.60
N PHE A 407 3.33 -3.91 -15.12
CA PHE A 407 3.54 -3.49 -13.73
C PHE A 407 2.61 -4.23 -12.75
N ALA A 408 1.30 -4.26 -13.01
CA ALA A 408 0.33 -4.80 -12.05
C ALA A 408 -0.76 -5.67 -12.67
N GLY A 409 -1.22 -5.36 -13.91
CA GLY A 409 -2.38 -6.01 -14.49
C GLY A 409 -2.23 -7.52 -14.64
N ASN A 410 -1.16 -7.97 -15.33
CA ASN A 410 -0.89 -9.39 -15.56
C ASN A 410 -0.69 -10.16 -14.25
N GLY A 411 0.04 -9.56 -13.31
CA GLY A 411 0.27 -10.16 -12.00
C GLY A 411 -1.00 -10.30 -11.18
N SER A 412 -1.87 -9.30 -11.18
CA SER A 412 -3.15 -9.35 -10.47
C SER A 412 -4.05 -10.46 -11.02
N VAL A 413 -4.12 -10.60 -12.35
CA VAL A 413 -4.85 -11.70 -12.99
C VAL A 413 -4.25 -13.05 -12.62
N THR A 414 -2.92 -13.19 -12.65
CA THR A 414 -2.22 -14.42 -12.28
C THR A 414 -2.52 -14.82 -10.83
N ILE A 415 -2.50 -13.88 -9.90
CA ILE A 415 -2.86 -14.11 -8.49
C ILE A 415 -4.31 -14.60 -8.37
N ALA A 416 -5.26 -13.93 -9.04
CA ALA A 416 -6.66 -14.34 -9.03
C ALA A 416 -6.85 -15.76 -9.57
N GLU A 417 -6.25 -16.08 -10.72
CA GLU A 417 -6.33 -17.41 -11.35
C GLU A 417 -5.69 -18.50 -10.48
N ARG A 418 -4.48 -18.25 -9.93
CA ARG A 418 -3.82 -19.20 -9.02
C ARG A 418 -4.60 -19.42 -7.73
N LYS A 419 -5.24 -18.35 -7.21
CA LYS A 419 -6.08 -18.44 -6.01
C LYS A 419 -7.30 -19.32 -6.24
N VAL A 420 -8.07 -19.09 -7.30
CA VAL A 420 -9.28 -19.88 -7.55
C VAL A 420 -8.98 -21.32 -7.99
N ALA A 421 -7.80 -21.58 -8.56
CA ALA A 421 -7.34 -22.94 -8.86
C ALA A 421 -7.22 -23.82 -7.60
N GLN A 422 -7.11 -23.25 -6.40
CA GLN A 422 -7.12 -23.98 -5.13
C GLN A 422 -8.48 -24.58 -4.76
N GLN A 423 -9.59 -24.16 -5.42
CA GLN A 423 -10.95 -24.62 -5.16
C GLN A 423 -11.35 -24.56 -3.66
N ALA A 424 -11.00 -23.47 -3.00
CA ALA A 424 -11.22 -23.26 -1.57
C ALA A 424 -11.91 -21.89 -1.35
N ALA A 425 -11.33 -20.99 -0.57
CA ALA A 425 -11.92 -19.66 -0.37
C ALA A 425 -11.92 -18.83 -1.67
N PRO A 426 -12.96 -17.97 -1.88
CA PRO A 426 -13.14 -17.19 -3.10
C PRO A 426 -12.03 -16.15 -3.31
N ALA A 427 -11.85 -15.76 -4.58
CA ALA A 427 -11.16 -14.54 -4.96
C ALA A 427 -12.12 -13.55 -5.61
N PHE A 428 -11.81 -12.26 -5.52
CA PHE A 428 -12.55 -11.17 -6.14
C PHE A 428 -11.57 -10.27 -6.88
N ALA A 429 -11.84 -9.98 -8.15
CA ALA A 429 -10.96 -9.16 -8.97
C ALA A 429 -11.56 -7.79 -9.24
N TYR A 430 -10.72 -6.74 -9.31
CA TYR A 430 -11.15 -5.40 -9.68
C TYR A 430 -10.16 -4.68 -10.59
N ILE A 431 -10.69 -3.69 -11.33
CA ILE A 431 -9.91 -2.65 -12.00
C ILE A 431 -10.46 -1.31 -11.53
N PHE A 432 -9.59 -0.49 -10.95
CA PHE A 432 -9.94 0.89 -10.61
C PHE A 432 -9.84 1.76 -11.86
N ASN A 433 -10.96 2.39 -12.24
CA ASN A 433 -11.12 3.08 -13.52
C ASN A 433 -11.65 4.51 -13.38
N TYR A 434 -11.64 5.10 -12.17
CA TYR A 434 -12.13 6.45 -11.97
C TYR A 434 -11.40 7.47 -12.85
N PRO A 435 -12.10 8.32 -13.64
CA PRO A 435 -11.49 9.18 -14.65
C PRO A 435 -10.88 10.44 -14.02
N LEU A 436 -9.61 10.38 -13.64
CA LEU A 436 -8.86 11.57 -13.21
C LEU A 436 -8.56 12.48 -14.40
N GLU A 437 -9.05 13.72 -14.33
CA GLU A 437 -8.90 14.73 -15.39
C GLU A 437 -7.62 15.57 -15.28
N THR A 438 -6.85 15.39 -14.21
CA THR A 438 -5.62 16.14 -13.98
C THR A 438 -4.61 15.87 -15.10
N THR A 439 -4.11 16.94 -15.72
CA THR A 439 -3.01 16.90 -16.68
C THR A 439 -1.74 17.47 -16.04
N ILE A 440 -0.58 16.96 -16.44
CA ILE A 440 0.69 17.61 -16.13
C ILE A 440 1.03 18.64 -17.23
N PRO A 441 1.77 19.71 -16.91
CA PRO A 441 2.15 20.71 -17.92
C PRO A 441 2.82 20.09 -19.13
N GLY A 442 2.33 20.40 -20.33
CA GLY A 442 2.84 19.87 -21.60
C GLY A 442 2.29 18.51 -22.03
N ALA A 443 1.49 17.82 -21.21
CA ALA A 443 0.85 16.57 -21.61
C ALA A 443 -0.44 16.82 -22.40
N LYS A 444 -0.66 16.00 -23.46
CA LYS A 444 -1.86 16.05 -24.30
C LYS A 444 -3.03 15.21 -23.76
N ARG A 445 -2.77 14.31 -22.81
CA ARG A 445 -3.80 13.49 -22.15
C ARG A 445 -3.76 13.66 -20.64
N PRO A 446 -4.88 13.44 -19.92
CA PRO A 446 -4.89 13.43 -18.48
C PRO A 446 -4.15 12.18 -17.92
N LEU A 447 -3.82 12.23 -16.62
CA LEU A 447 -3.19 11.10 -15.89
C LEU A 447 -4.06 9.84 -15.89
N GLY A 448 -5.39 9.99 -15.91
CA GLY A 448 -6.30 8.86 -15.80
C GLY A 448 -6.24 8.18 -14.44
N PRO A 449 -6.79 6.97 -14.29
CA PRO A 449 -6.70 6.17 -13.07
C PRO A 449 -5.28 5.62 -12.88
N MET A 450 -4.37 6.51 -12.50
CA MET A 450 -2.95 6.23 -12.30
C MET A 450 -2.69 5.46 -11.00
N HIS A 451 -1.48 4.93 -10.85
CA HIS A 451 -1.01 4.25 -9.63
C HIS A 451 -1.25 5.07 -8.36
N ALA A 452 -1.67 4.41 -7.30
CA ALA A 452 -1.98 4.97 -5.98
C ALA A 452 -3.18 5.95 -5.94
N LEU A 453 -3.88 6.17 -7.07
CA LEU A 453 -5.07 7.02 -7.08
C LEU A 453 -6.23 6.44 -6.26
N GLU A 454 -6.35 5.11 -6.18
CA GLU A 454 -7.42 4.44 -5.44
C GLU A 454 -7.29 4.59 -3.92
N ILE A 455 -6.10 4.95 -3.39
CA ILE A 455 -5.87 5.07 -1.93
C ILE A 455 -6.88 6.03 -1.28
N PRO A 456 -7.00 7.32 -1.70
CA PRO A 456 -7.97 8.22 -1.10
C PRO A 456 -9.43 7.75 -1.28
N PHE A 457 -9.74 6.96 -2.30
CA PHE A 457 -11.09 6.42 -2.52
C PHE A 457 -11.41 5.30 -1.52
N LYS A 458 -10.52 4.33 -1.33
CA LYS A 458 -10.74 3.22 -0.39
C LYS A 458 -10.73 3.66 1.08
N PHE A 459 -9.98 4.70 1.44
CA PHE A 459 -10.02 5.31 2.77
C PHE A 459 -11.09 6.39 2.92
N ASN A 460 -11.80 6.73 1.85
CA ASN A 460 -12.77 7.83 1.77
C ASN A 460 -12.18 9.20 2.14
N ASN A 461 -10.94 9.44 1.73
CA ASN A 461 -10.16 10.66 1.94
C ASN A 461 -10.05 11.50 0.65
N VAL A 462 -11.11 11.48 -0.18
CA VAL A 462 -11.13 12.08 -1.53
C VAL A 462 -10.96 13.60 -1.57
N ASP A 463 -11.10 14.27 -0.43
CA ASP A 463 -10.94 15.73 -0.30
C ASP A 463 -9.60 16.16 0.32
N VAL A 464 -8.71 15.21 0.64
CA VAL A 464 -7.42 15.52 1.23
C VAL A 464 -6.58 16.37 0.27
N PRO A 465 -6.16 17.59 0.69
CA PRO A 465 -5.38 18.45 -0.17
C PRO A 465 -3.94 17.94 -0.32
N MET A 466 -3.42 18.04 -1.52
CA MET A 466 -2.04 17.75 -1.87
C MET A 466 -1.43 18.89 -2.68
N ARG A 467 -0.37 19.53 -2.19
CA ARG A 467 0.37 20.59 -2.92
C ARG A 467 -0.54 21.58 -3.65
N GLY A 468 -1.61 22.04 -2.99
CA GLY A 468 -2.56 23.00 -3.56
C GLY A 468 -3.63 22.42 -4.50
N SER A 469 -3.71 21.09 -4.62
CA SER A 469 -4.74 20.37 -5.38
C SER A 469 -5.30 19.22 -4.53
N VAL A 470 -6.22 18.45 -5.08
CA VAL A 470 -6.76 17.22 -4.48
C VAL A 470 -6.38 16.05 -5.40
N LEU A 471 -5.77 14.99 -4.85
CA LEU A 471 -5.31 13.84 -5.66
C LEU A 471 -6.47 13.20 -6.43
N ALA A 472 -7.63 13.06 -5.81
CA ALA A 472 -8.83 12.50 -6.43
C ALA A 472 -9.49 13.41 -7.48
N GLY A 473 -8.89 14.56 -7.81
CA GLY A 473 -9.43 15.52 -8.78
C GLY A 473 -10.55 16.37 -8.20
N LYS A 474 -11.25 17.10 -9.09
CA LYS A 474 -12.26 18.09 -8.69
C LYS A 474 -13.71 17.69 -8.98
N ARG A 475 -13.93 16.60 -9.70
CA ARG A 475 -15.28 16.14 -10.06
C ARG A 475 -16.07 15.75 -8.80
N PRO A 476 -17.35 16.18 -8.68
CA PRO A 476 -18.18 15.86 -7.51
C PRO A 476 -18.44 14.36 -7.36
N GLU A 477 -18.44 13.60 -8.44
CA GLU A 477 -18.63 12.16 -8.47
C GLU A 477 -17.56 11.38 -7.68
N ARG A 478 -16.41 12.00 -7.38
CA ARG A 478 -15.37 11.38 -6.52
C ARG A 478 -15.91 10.96 -5.15
N HIS A 479 -16.89 11.70 -4.61
CA HIS A 479 -17.49 11.36 -3.31
C HIS A 479 -18.31 10.07 -3.38
N ALA A 480 -19.14 9.91 -4.42
CA ALA A 480 -19.92 8.68 -4.63
C ALA A 480 -18.99 7.48 -4.89
N ALA A 481 -17.96 7.66 -5.72
CA ALA A 481 -16.96 6.63 -5.98
C ALA A 481 -16.17 6.26 -4.71
N GLY A 482 -15.80 7.25 -3.89
CA GLY A 482 -15.11 7.03 -2.60
C GLY A 482 -15.99 6.27 -1.60
N LEU A 483 -17.26 6.65 -1.47
CA LEU A 483 -18.21 5.91 -0.62
C LEU A 483 -18.39 4.46 -1.11
N ALA A 484 -18.59 4.24 -2.40
CA ALA A 484 -18.77 2.91 -2.97
C ALA A 484 -17.53 2.02 -2.70
N MET A 485 -16.32 2.52 -3.02
CA MET A 485 -15.09 1.74 -2.85
C MET A 485 -14.80 1.48 -1.37
N SER A 486 -14.90 2.48 -0.50
CA SER A 486 -14.63 2.31 0.93
C SER A 486 -15.61 1.34 1.59
N GLU A 487 -16.90 1.35 1.19
CA GLU A 487 -17.89 0.39 1.67
C GLU A 487 -17.60 -1.03 1.18
N MET A 488 -17.17 -1.22 -0.08
CA MET A 488 -16.76 -2.52 -0.61
C MET A 488 -15.62 -3.14 0.22
N TRP A 489 -14.61 -2.36 0.59
CA TRP A 489 -13.48 -2.81 1.42
C TRP A 489 -13.92 -3.12 2.86
N ALA A 490 -14.73 -2.26 3.46
CA ALA A 490 -15.25 -2.47 4.82
C ALA A 490 -16.18 -3.70 4.90
N THR A 491 -17.02 -3.92 3.88
CA THR A 491 -17.89 -5.10 3.77
C THR A 491 -17.05 -6.37 3.61
N PHE A 492 -16.03 -6.34 2.75
CA PHE A 492 -15.11 -7.45 2.62
C PHE A 492 -14.36 -7.74 3.93
N ALA A 493 -13.89 -6.71 4.63
CA ALA A 493 -13.28 -6.87 5.96
C ALA A 493 -14.23 -7.54 6.96
N ARG A 494 -15.51 -7.24 6.90
CA ARG A 494 -16.53 -7.80 7.80
C ARG A 494 -16.87 -9.24 7.44
N THR A 495 -17.13 -9.53 6.17
CA THR A 495 -17.80 -10.76 5.71
C THR A 495 -16.92 -11.70 4.90
N GLY A 496 -15.86 -11.21 4.28
CA GLY A 496 -15.06 -11.93 3.28
C GLY A 496 -15.67 -11.91 1.86
N THR A 497 -16.75 -11.14 1.65
CA THR A 497 -17.38 -10.89 0.35
C THR A 497 -17.52 -9.37 0.18
N PRO A 498 -16.98 -8.75 -0.88
CA PRO A 498 -17.11 -7.31 -1.09
C PRO A 498 -18.49 -6.94 -1.58
N GLY A 499 -18.95 -5.72 -1.24
CA GLY A 499 -20.22 -5.16 -1.71
C GLY A 499 -20.46 -3.78 -1.13
N ALA A 500 -21.30 -2.98 -1.78
CA ALA A 500 -21.72 -1.67 -1.31
C ALA A 500 -23.17 -1.41 -1.70
N ALA A 501 -23.89 -0.64 -0.88
CA ALA A 501 -25.28 -0.32 -1.12
C ALA A 501 -25.48 0.42 -2.47
N GLY A 502 -26.45 -0.02 -3.26
CA GLY A 502 -26.74 0.58 -4.57
C GLY A 502 -25.71 0.29 -5.67
N GLN A 503 -24.71 -0.54 -5.41
CA GLN A 503 -23.75 -1.01 -6.41
C GLN A 503 -24.13 -2.42 -6.91
N PRO A 504 -23.64 -2.82 -8.11
CA PRO A 504 -23.84 -4.18 -8.60
C PRO A 504 -23.27 -5.23 -7.64
N ASP A 505 -23.90 -6.41 -7.61
CA ASP A 505 -23.32 -7.57 -6.93
C ASP A 505 -21.92 -7.85 -7.49
N TRP A 506 -20.97 -8.16 -6.61
CA TRP A 506 -19.62 -8.50 -7.00
C TRP A 506 -19.39 -10.01 -6.95
N PRO A 507 -19.52 -10.73 -8.09
CA PRO A 507 -19.36 -12.17 -8.12
C PRO A 507 -17.93 -12.60 -7.80
N ALA A 508 -17.77 -13.76 -7.18
CA ALA A 508 -16.47 -14.39 -7.03
C ALA A 508 -15.85 -14.70 -8.40
N TYR A 509 -14.54 -14.50 -8.50
CA TYR A 509 -13.77 -14.78 -9.71
C TYR A 509 -13.79 -16.27 -10.08
N THR A 510 -13.94 -16.57 -11.36
CA THR A 510 -13.93 -17.94 -11.90
C THR A 510 -13.07 -17.99 -13.17
N LEU A 511 -12.51 -19.14 -13.50
CA LEU A 511 -11.62 -19.27 -14.68
C LEU A 511 -12.37 -19.23 -16.03
N ASP A 512 -13.67 -19.49 -16.05
CA ASP A 512 -14.52 -19.48 -17.25
C ASP A 512 -14.98 -18.05 -17.61
N ARG A 513 -15.50 -17.29 -16.65
CA ARG A 513 -16.06 -15.96 -16.89
C ARG A 513 -15.17 -14.80 -16.48
N ARG A 514 -14.31 -14.98 -15.50
CA ARG A 514 -13.40 -13.93 -14.96
C ARG A 514 -14.12 -12.63 -14.59
N PRO A 515 -15.22 -12.68 -13.83
CA PRO A 515 -15.95 -11.47 -13.47
C PRO A 515 -15.03 -10.53 -12.70
N THR A 516 -14.98 -9.28 -13.14
CA THR A 516 -14.11 -8.25 -12.58
C THR A 516 -14.94 -7.00 -12.32
N MET A 517 -14.88 -6.46 -11.10
CA MET A 517 -15.52 -5.20 -10.75
C MET A 517 -14.72 -4.05 -11.35
N ILE A 518 -15.33 -3.26 -12.20
CA ILE A 518 -14.80 -1.99 -12.70
C ILE A 518 -15.29 -0.90 -11.75
N ILE A 519 -14.36 -0.39 -10.92
CA ILE A 519 -14.66 0.65 -9.93
C ILE A 519 -14.48 2.02 -10.58
N ASP A 520 -15.58 2.75 -10.68
CA ASP A 520 -15.70 4.01 -11.37
C ASP A 520 -16.72 4.91 -10.64
N ALA A 521 -17.07 6.05 -11.19
CA ALA A 521 -18.22 6.85 -10.74
C ALA A 521 -19.55 6.05 -10.79
N ALA A 522 -19.67 5.13 -11.73
CA ALA A 522 -20.72 4.11 -11.79
C ALA A 522 -20.06 2.74 -11.92
N CYS A 523 -20.03 1.99 -10.83
CA CYS A 523 -19.40 0.66 -10.82
C CYS A 523 -20.20 -0.32 -11.70
N ARG A 524 -19.47 -1.27 -12.30
CA ARG A 524 -20.07 -2.35 -13.12
C ARG A 524 -19.22 -3.61 -13.09
N VAL A 525 -19.80 -4.75 -13.37
CA VAL A 525 -19.08 -6.02 -13.52
C VAL A 525 -18.89 -6.31 -15.00
N GLU A 526 -17.66 -6.59 -15.38
CA GLU A 526 -17.30 -7.06 -16.73
C GLU A 526 -16.70 -8.47 -16.64
N ASN A 527 -17.03 -9.33 -17.62
CA ASN A 527 -16.41 -10.65 -17.71
C ASN A 527 -15.17 -10.59 -18.59
N ASP A 528 -14.03 -11.04 -18.06
CA ASP A 528 -12.72 -11.09 -18.74
C ASP A 528 -12.33 -9.75 -19.41
N PRO A 529 -12.40 -8.60 -18.69
CA PRO A 529 -11.99 -7.33 -19.27
C PRO A 529 -10.57 -7.44 -19.81
N TYR A 530 -10.34 -6.89 -21.02
CA TYR A 530 -9.06 -7.01 -21.75
C TYR A 530 -8.61 -8.47 -21.99
N GLY A 531 -9.54 -9.41 -22.17
CA GLY A 531 -9.27 -10.84 -22.33
C GLY A 531 -8.32 -11.16 -23.51
N GLU A 532 -8.32 -10.37 -24.60
CA GLU A 532 -7.39 -10.52 -25.72
C GLU A 532 -5.94 -10.23 -25.27
N GLU A 533 -5.73 -9.14 -24.50
CA GLU A 533 -4.43 -8.77 -23.94
C GLU A 533 -3.93 -9.84 -22.95
N ARG A 534 -4.80 -10.31 -22.05
CA ARG A 534 -4.50 -11.39 -21.10
C ARG A 534 -4.04 -12.65 -21.82
N ARG A 535 -4.79 -13.14 -22.82
CA ARG A 535 -4.40 -14.34 -23.59
C ARG A 535 -3.07 -14.17 -24.31
N PHE A 536 -2.82 -13.00 -24.85
CA PHE A 536 -1.56 -12.65 -25.50
C PHE A 536 -0.37 -12.78 -24.53
N TRP A 537 -0.45 -12.20 -23.33
CA TRP A 537 0.62 -12.27 -22.35
C TRP A 537 0.78 -13.69 -21.77
N GLN A 538 -0.31 -14.40 -21.49
CA GLN A 538 -0.25 -15.77 -20.98
C GLN A 538 0.36 -16.76 -21.98
N ALA A 539 0.20 -16.56 -23.26
CA ALA A 539 0.86 -17.41 -24.28
C ALA A 539 2.39 -17.27 -24.21
N ARG A 540 2.91 -16.09 -23.90
CA ARG A 540 4.35 -15.79 -23.80
C ARG A 540 5.02 -16.34 -22.56
N THR A 541 4.31 -16.46 -21.44
CA THR A 541 4.85 -17.02 -20.20
C THR A 541 4.94 -18.55 -20.25
N LYS A 542 4.30 -19.20 -21.23
CA LYS A 542 4.35 -20.66 -21.42
C LYS A 542 5.39 -21.11 -22.45
N ALA A 543 5.91 -20.18 -23.25
CA ALA A 543 6.96 -20.41 -24.23
C ALA A 543 8.35 -20.15 -23.62
#